data_8748623c2b0f2596292815397e25ffce
#
_entry.id   8748623c2b0f2596292815397e25ffce
#
_cell.length_a   1.000
_cell.length_b   1.000
_cell.length_c   1.000
_cell.angle_alpha   90.00
_cell.angle_beta   90.00
_cell.angle_gamma   90.00
#
_symmetry.space_group_name_H-M   'P 1'
#
loop_
_entity.id
_entity.type
_entity.pdbx_description
1 polymer ?
#
loop_
_entity_poly.entity_id
_entity_poly.type
_entity_poly.pdbx_seq_one_letter_code
_entity_poly.pdbx_strand_id
1 'polypeptide(L)'
;PQNAQVSEQNREAYTLQPTWDKVPNADYYEIEFDGMLYTTIRDTHLLFEDLKADTPYAFKVRAVNKDGVSEWAEIQVKTKTNPLEFAIRGIEGESTAASQGGFGVDRLFNFSESGDTWHTKYNVNSIPLDLIIDLKTVNQLDKFHYLPRADAGNGTLLKGTVSYSMDKENWTEAGAFEWQRDGDVKVFTFTERPNARYIKLNVTAGVGNYGSGREIYVFKVPGTASYLQGDI
;
A
#
# COMPACT_ATOMS: atom_id res chain seq x y z
N PRO A 1 -22.66 -29.58 -5.99
CA PRO A 1 -21.21 -29.65 -5.78
C PRO A 1 -20.88 -29.70 -4.30
N GLN A 2 -19.82 -30.41 -3.91
CA GLN A 2 -19.33 -30.46 -2.53
C GLN A 2 -17.98 -29.75 -2.46
N ASN A 3 -17.54 -29.44 -1.23
CA ASN A 3 -16.24 -28.82 -0.95
C ASN A 3 -15.95 -27.55 -1.76
N ALA A 4 -17.00 -26.75 -2.01
CA ALA A 4 -16.81 -25.42 -2.59
C ALA A 4 -15.96 -24.56 -1.62
N GLN A 5 -14.85 -24.00 -2.10
CA GLN A 5 -13.93 -23.24 -1.27
C GLN A 5 -13.05 -22.32 -2.12
N VAL A 6 -12.42 -21.34 -1.47
CA VAL A 6 -11.28 -20.59 -1.99
C VAL A 6 -10.10 -20.85 -1.05
N SER A 7 -9.08 -21.53 -1.54
CA SER A 7 -7.87 -21.77 -0.75
C SER A 7 -7.10 -20.47 -0.52
N GLU A 8 -6.22 -20.45 0.49
CA GLU A 8 -5.39 -19.28 0.79
C GLU A 8 -4.51 -18.86 -0.40
N GLN A 9 -4.08 -19.82 -1.22
CA GLN A 9 -3.26 -19.58 -2.43
C GLN A 9 -4.08 -18.97 -3.57
N ASN A 10 -5.41 -19.18 -3.57
CA ASN A 10 -6.33 -18.71 -4.59
C ASN A 10 -7.11 -17.46 -4.17
N ARG A 11 -6.73 -16.85 -3.06
CA ARG A 11 -7.34 -15.67 -2.46
C ARG A 11 -6.33 -14.54 -2.45
N GLU A 12 -6.55 -13.51 -3.26
CA GLU A 12 -5.70 -12.33 -3.31
C GLU A 12 -6.50 -11.05 -3.08
N ALA A 13 -5.86 -9.88 -3.13
CA ALA A 13 -6.52 -8.60 -2.88
C ALA A 13 -7.56 -8.25 -3.97
N TYR A 14 -7.31 -8.66 -5.21
CA TYR A 14 -8.12 -8.29 -6.37
C TYR A 14 -8.59 -9.50 -7.19
N THR A 15 -8.29 -10.71 -6.73
CA THR A 15 -8.69 -11.95 -7.41
C THR A 15 -9.14 -13.01 -6.42
N LEU A 16 -10.10 -13.84 -6.84
CA LEU A 16 -10.57 -15.04 -6.15
C LEU A 16 -10.70 -16.17 -7.15
N GLN A 17 -10.20 -17.35 -6.81
CA GLN A 17 -10.42 -18.55 -7.61
C GLN A 17 -11.08 -19.65 -6.77
N PRO A 18 -12.41 -19.66 -6.69
CA PRO A 18 -13.14 -20.77 -6.07
C PRO A 18 -12.93 -22.07 -6.84
N THR A 19 -12.94 -23.15 -6.08
CA THR A 19 -12.87 -24.54 -6.57
C THR A 19 -13.96 -25.37 -5.92
N TRP A 20 -14.36 -26.46 -6.55
CA TRP A 20 -15.35 -27.41 -6.00
C TRP A 20 -15.10 -28.82 -6.54
N ASP A 21 -15.70 -29.79 -5.89
CA ASP A 21 -15.60 -31.18 -6.33
C ASP A 21 -16.40 -31.42 -7.61
N LYS A 22 -15.85 -32.26 -8.49
CA LYS A 22 -16.56 -32.71 -9.66
C LYS A 22 -17.79 -33.51 -9.29
N VAL A 23 -18.94 -33.13 -9.87
CA VAL A 23 -20.18 -33.87 -9.71
C VAL A 23 -20.29 -34.91 -10.83
N PRO A 24 -20.49 -36.21 -10.51
CA PRO A 24 -20.72 -37.23 -11.51
C PRO A 24 -21.93 -36.91 -12.39
N ASN A 25 -21.81 -37.11 -13.68
CA ASN A 25 -22.86 -36.85 -14.67
C ASN A 25 -23.34 -35.38 -14.78
N ALA A 26 -22.58 -34.41 -14.25
CA ALA A 26 -22.80 -33.01 -14.58
C ALA A 26 -22.32 -32.73 -16.01
N ASP A 27 -23.15 -32.07 -16.82
CA ASP A 27 -22.79 -31.59 -18.13
C ASP A 27 -21.98 -30.28 -18.04
N TYR A 28 -22.36 -29.44 -17.08
CA TYR A 28 -21.69 -28.17 -16.77
C TYR A 28 -22.10 -27.65 -15.37
N TYR A 29 -21.53 -26.55 -14.99
CA TYR A 29 -21.87 -25.83 -13.76
C TYR A 29 -22.43 -24.43 -14.05
N GLU A 30 -23.31 -23.98 -13.22
CA GLU A 30 -23.72 -22.57 -13.11
C GLU A 30 -23.17 -21.96 -11.85
N ILE A 31 -22.73 -20.72 -11.95
CA ILE A 31 -22.11 -19.98 -10.88
C ILE A 31 -22.82 -18.63 -10.73
N GLU A 32 -23.21 -18.29 -9.52
CA GLU A 32 -23.63 -16.93 -9.16
C GLU A 32 -22.53 -16.26 -8.35
N PHE A 33 -22.06 -15.14 -8.81
CA PHE A 33 -21.01 -14.36 -8.15
C PHE A 33 -21.26 -12.87 -8.38
N ASP A 34 -21.27 -12.09 -7.27
CA ASP A 34 -21.48 -10.63 -7.28
C ASP A 34 -22.69 -10.19 -8.13
N GLY A 35 -23.81 -10.94 -8.03
CA GLY A 35 -25.04 -10.69 -8.79
C GLY A 35 -25.01 -11.08 -10.26
N MET A 36 -23.93 -11.69 -10.73
CA MET A 36 -23.79 -12.19 -12.10
C MET A 36 -23.93 -13.70 -12.15
N LEU A 37 -24.67 -14.21 -13.15
CA LEU A 37 -24.80 -15.64 -13.41
C LEU A 37 -23.89 -16.06 -14.58
N TYR A 38 -22.98 -16.98 -14.30
CA TYR A 38 -22.09 -17.62 -15.28
C TYR A 38 -22.60 -19.02 -15.58
N THR A 39 -22.75 -19.36 -16.83
CA THR A 39 -23.29 -20.66 -17.26
C THR A 39 -22.29 -21.42 -18.13
N THR A 40 -22.56 -22.73 -18.35
CA THR A 40 -21.74 -23.59 -19.20
C THR A 40 -20.28 -23.75 -18.79
N ILE A 41 -19.99 -23.56 -17.50
CA ILE A 41 -18.66 -23.81 -16.93
C ILE A 41 -18.45 -25.31 -16.85
N ARG A 42 -17.38 -25.82 -17.44
CA ARG A 42 -17.06 -27.26 -17.48
C ARG A 42 -15.94 -27.66 -16.54
N ASP A 43 -15.13 -26.69 -16.13
CA ASP A 43 -14.09 -26.85 -15.12
C ASP A 43 -14.68 -26.86 -13.72
N THR A 44 -13.89 -27.28 -12.74
CA THR A 44 -14.26 -27.27 -11.33
C THR A 44 -13.63 -26.10 -10.59
N HIS A 45 -13.34 -25.03 -11.31
CA HIS A 45 -12.83 -23.75 -10.82
C HIS A 45 -13.21 -22.62 -11.78
N LEU A 46 -13.20 -21.38 -11.27
CA LEU A 46 -13.33 -20.18 -12.08
C LEU A 46 -12.55 -19.05 -11.41
N LEU A 47 -11.77 -18.31 -12.20
CA LEU A 47 -11.04 -17.13 -11.73
C LEU A 47 -11.90 -15.88 -11.88
N PHE A 48 -12.03 -15.11 -10.81
CA PHE A 48 -12.61 -13.76 -10.78
C PHE A 48 -11.50 -12.74 -10.57
N GLU A 49 -11.46 -11.73 -11.41
CA GLU A 49 -10.45 -10.66 -11.42
C GLU A 49 -11.13 -9.30 -11.25
N ASP A 50 -10.32 -8.25 -11.10
CA ASP A 50 -10.76 -6.86 -10.95
C ASP A 50 -11.69 -6.64 -9.73
N LEU A 51 -11.52 -7.44 -8.69
CA LEU A 51 -12.26 -7.33 -7.45
C LEU A 51 -11.72 -6.18 -6.60
N LYS A 52 -12.48 -5.81 -5.56
CA LYS A 52 -12.03 -4.85 -4.55
C LYS A 52 -11.30 -5.57 -3.43
N ALA A 53 -10.23 -4.95 -2.94
CA ALA A 53 -9.51 -5.45 -1.76
C ALA A 53 -10.39 -5.36 -0.50
N ASP A 54 -10.09 -6.21 0.47
CA ASP A 54 -10.76 -6.26 1.78
C ASP A 54 -12.30 -6.32 1.71
N THR A 55 -12.84 -6.95 0.67
CA THR A 55 -14.27 -6.95 0.36
C THR A 55 -14.85 -8.37 0.42
N PRO A 56 -15.98 -8.57 1.10
CA PRO A 56 -16.68 -9.86 1.11
C PRO A 56 -17.42 -10.10 -0.21
N TYR A 57 -17.35 -11.34 -0.71
CA TYR A 57 -18.08 -11.82 -1.88
C TYR A 57 -18.81 -13.12 -1.57
N ALA A 58 -20.01 -13.25 -2.09
CA ALA A 58 -20.76 -14.49 -2.09
C ALA A 58 -20.51 -15.25 -3.40
N PHE A 59 -20.15 -16.50 -3.30
CA PHE A 59 -19.99 -17.42 -4.42
C PHE A 59 -20.96 -18.60 -4.24
N LYS A 60 -21.72 -18.93 -5.30
CA LYS A 60 -22.60 -20.08 -5.34
C LYS A 60 -22.31 -20.88 -6.60
N VAL A 61 -22.37 -22.20 -6.47
CA VAL A 61 -22.20 -23.11 -7.61
C VAL A 61 -23.21 -24.24 -7.54
N ARG A 62 -23.77 -24.60 -8.70
CA ARG A 62 -24.62 -25.80 -8.86
C ARG A 62 -24.27 -26.59 -10.14
N ALA A 63 -24.53 -27.88 -10.08
CA ALA A 63 -24.35 -28.76 -11.24
C ALA A 63 -25.64 -28.81 -12.07
N VAL A 64 -25.47 -28.96 -13.37
CA VAL A 64 -26.57 -29.05 -14.34
C VAL A 64 -26.33 -30.25 -15.26
N ASN A 65 -27.36 -30.99 -15.54
CA ASN A 65 -27.40 -32.03 -16.58
C ASN A 65 -28.79 -32.08 -17.24
N LYS A 66 -28.98 -33.02 -18.16
CA LYS A 66 -30.27 -33.24 -18.86
C LYS A 66 -31.45 -33.52 -17.94
N ASP A 67 -31.21 -34.01 -16.72
CA ASP A 67 -32.26 -34.44 -15.79
C ASP A 67 -32.63 -33.30 -14.81
N GLY A 68 -31.85 -32.22 -14.78
CA GLY A 68 -32.13 -31.05 -13.95
C GLY A 68 -30.90 -30.36 -13.35
N VAL A 69 -31.10 -29.64 -12.26
CA VAL A 69 -30.09 -28.89 -11.54
C VAL A 69 -29.96 -29.36 -10.11
N SER A 70 -28.75 -29.29 -9.55
CA SER A 70 -28.53 -29.55 -8.12
C SER A 70 -28.92 -28.35 -7.26
N GLU A 71 -28.98 -28.55 -5.94
CA GLU A 71 -28.95 -27.46 -4.98
C GLU A 71 -27.67 -26.64 -5.11
N TRP A 72 -27.73 -25.38 -4.72
CA TRP A 72 -26.59 -24.49 -4.65
C TRP A 72 -25.66 -24.87 -3.49
N ALA A 73 -24.38 -24.95 -3.76
CA ALA A 73 -23.34 -24.85 -2.74
C ALA A 73 -22.90 -23.38 -2.65
N GLU A 74 -22.93 -22.81 -1.45
CA GLU A 74 -22.63 -21.40 -1.20
C GLU A 74 -21.47 -21.25 -0.22
N ILE A 75 -20.57 -20.29 -0.51
CA ILE A 75 -19.53 -19.86 0.40
C ILE A 75 -19.46 -18.34 0.42
N GLN A 76 -19.03 -17.81 1.56
CA GLN A 76 -18.65 -16.42 1.74
C GLN A 76 -17.13 -16.34 1.83
N VAL A 77 -16.52 -15.44 1.07
CA VAL A 77 -15.08 -15.26 1.05
C VAL A 77 -14.73 -13.77 0.96
N LYS A 78 -13.74 -13.35 1.71
CA LYS A 78 -13.27 -11.97 1.70
C LYS A 78 -11.92 -11.90 0.99
N THR A 79 -11.75 -10.98 0.04
CA THR A 79 -10.45 -10.70 -0.59
C THR A 79 -9.42 -10.25 0.45
N LYS A 80 -8.13 -10.43 0.16
CA LYS A 80 -7.06 -9.93 1.01
C LYS A 80 -7.04 -8.40 1.01
N THR A 81 -6.45 -7.82 2.05
CA THR A 81 -6.08 -6.40 2.07
C THR A 81 -4.88 -6.15 1.16
N ASN A 82 -4.79 -4.94 0.61
CA ASN A 82 -3.54 -4.43 0.04
C ASN A 82 -3.04 -3.28 0.93
N PRO A 83 -2.02 -3.49 1.75
CA PRO A 83 -1.51 -2.46 2.66
C PRO A 83 -1.04 -1.17 1.96
N LEU A 84 -0.73 -1.25 0.65
CA LEU A 84 -0.24 -0.14 -0.16
C LEU A 84 -1.28 0.38 -1.17
N GLU A 85 -2.56 0.03 -1.04
CA GLU A 85 -3.61 0.38 -2.00
C GLU A 85 -3.71 1.88 -2.25
N PHE A 86 -3.59 2.68 -1.20
CA PHE A 86 -3.69 4.16 -1.28
C PHE A 86 -2.34 4.87 -1.19
N ALA A 87 -1.24 4.12 -1.31
CA ALA A 87 0.08 4.70 -1.39
C ALA A 87 0.26 5.43 -2.73
N ILE A 88 0.74 6.67 -2.66
CA ILE A 88 0.97 7.52 -3.83
C ILE A 88 2.25 7.03 -4.52
N ARG A 89 2.17 6.73 -5.81
CA ARG A 89 3.30 6.24 -6.60
C ARG A 89 3.95 7.35 -7.43
N GLY A 90 5.21 7.15 -7.82
CA GLY A 90 5.95 8.08 -8.65
C GLY A 90 6.38 9.35 -7.92
N ILE A 91 6.40 9.31 -6.59
CA ILE A 91 6.90 10.39 -5.75
C ILE A 91 8.42 10.43 -5.76
N GLU A 92 8.98 11.59 -5.47
CA GLU A 92 10.43 11.82 -5.40
C GLU A 92 10.77 12.60 -4.14
N GLY A 93 12.04 12.57 -3.76
CA GLY A 93 12.51 13.33 -2.60
C GLY A 93 13.86 13.94 -2.79
N GLU A 94 14.14 14.97 -1.99
CA GLU A 94 15.44 15.60 -1.87
C GLU A 94 15.79 15.81 -0.39
N SER A 95 17.07 15.82 -0.08
CA SER A 95 17.57 16.09 1.27
C SER A 95 18.56 17.26 1.23
N THR A 96 18.51 18.12 2.24
CA THR A 96 19.51 19.19 2.44
C THR A 96 20.87 18.62 2.84
N ALA A 97 20.91 17.40 3.39
CA ALA A 97 22.16 16.70 3.67
C ALA A 97 22.58 15.84 2.47
N ALA A 98 23.85 15.90 2.10
CA ALA A 98 24.39 15.07 1.01
C ALA A 98 24.26 13.57 1.34
N SER A 99 23.92 12.77 0.34
CA SER A 99 23.88 11.31 0.45
C SER A 99 25.26 10.69 0.31
N GLN A 100 25.45 9.53 0.94
CA GLN A 100 26.60 8.66 0.69
C GLN A 100 26.49 8.11 -0.73
N GLY A 101 27.64 8.01 -1.42
CA GLY A 101 27.67 7.45 -2.78
C GLY A 101 27.04 6.05 -2.84
N GLY A 102 26.13 5.85 -3.78
CA GLY A 102 25.36 4.61 -3.91
C GLY A 102 24.15 4.46 -2.96
N PHE A 103 23.90 5.45 -2.08
CA PHE A 103 22.81 5.43 -1.11
C PHE A 103 21.95 6.70 -1.22
N GLY A 104 21.51 7.00 -2.45
CA GLY A 104 20.76 8.20 -2.78
C GLY A 104 19.36 8.23 -2.15
N VAL A 105 18.80 9.45 -2.05
CA VAL A 105 17.47 9.68 -1.48
C VAL A 105 16.34 9.03 -2.28
N ASP A 106 16.57 8.80 -3.57
CA ASP A 106 15.68 8.08 -4.48
C ASP A 106 15.31 6.68 -3.99
N ARG A 107 16.18 6.08 -3.17
CA ARG A 107 15.94 4.76 -2.58
C ARG A 107 14.81 4.70 -1.55
N LEU A 108 14.40 5.87 -1.01
CA LEU A 108 13.24 5.97 -0.13
C LEU A 108 11.90 5.87 -0.88
N PHE A 109 11.90 5.90 -2.22
CA PHE A 109 10.68 6.08 -3.01
C PHE A 109 10.57 5.09 -4.17
N ASN A 110 11.31 3.97 -4.11
CA ASN A 110 11.34 2.98 -5.17
C ASN A 110 10.37 1.81 -5.00
N PHE A 111 9.58 1.82 -3.94
CA PHE A 111 8.64 0.74 -3.56
C PHE A 111 9.34 -0.62 -3.35
N SER A 112 10.58 -0.61 -2.87
CA SER A 112 11.36 -1.79 -2.53
C SER A 112 11.87 -1.72 -1.10
N GLU A 113 11.39 -2.62 -0.27
CA GLU A 113 11.83 -2.72 1.14
C GLU A 113 13.10 -3.55 1.30
N SER A 114 13.52 -4.21 0.23
CA SER A 114 14.74 -5.02 0.16
C SER A 114 15.82 -4.30 -0.61
N GLY A 115 17.05 -4.42 -0.15
CA GLY A 115 18.22 -3.89 -0.85
C GLY A 115 18.79 -2.65 -0.19
N ASP A 116 19.27 -1.75 -1.03
CA ASP A 116 20.01 -0.57 -0.58
C ASP A 116 19.10 0.49 0.06
N THR A 117 19.59 1.09 1.12
CA THR A 117 18.92 2.16 1.85
C THR A 117 19.43 3.52 1.40
N TRP A 118 18.64 4.59 1.60
CA TRP A 118 19.16 5.93 1.67
C TRP A 118 20.04 6.07 2.92
N HIS A 119 21.16 6.78 2.78
CA HIS A 119 22.01 7.18 3.91
C HIS A 119 22.71 8.49 3.61
N THR A 120 22.74 9.40 4.57
CA THR A 120 23.54 10.62 4.47
C THR A 120 25.04 10.30 4.50
N LYS A 121 25.86 11.23 4.05
CA LYS A 121 27.31 11.04 3.87
C LYS A 121 27.98 10.59 5.17
N TYR A 122 28.80 9.54 5.09
CA TYR A 122 29.55 9.00 6.22
C TYR A 122 30.55 10.01 6.76
N ASN A 123 30.79 9.98 8.06
CA ASN A 123 31.75 10.88 8.78
C ASN A 123 31.43 12.37 8.66
N VAL A 124 30.17 12.71 8.34
CA VAL A 124 29.66 14.08 8.30
C VAL A 124 28.43 14.16 9.19
N ASN A 125 28.44 15.09 10.13
CA ASN A 125 27.24 15.39 10.91
C ASN A 125 26.17 15.98 9.97
N SER A 126 25.07 15.27 9.80
CA SER A 126 24.02 15.61 8.85
C SER A 126 22.74 16.16 9.49
N ILE A 127 22.68 16.16 10.82
CA ILE A 127 21.52 16.64 11.57
C ILE A 127 21.81 18.07 12.11
N PRO A 128 20.84 19.01 12.00
CA PRO A 128 19.50 18.86 11.41
C PRO A 128 19.50 18.79 9.90
N LEU A 129 18.50 18.13 9.33
CA LEU A 129 18.29 18.07 7.88
C LEU A 129 16.80 18.25 7.55
N ASP A 130 16.53 18.71 6.34
CA ASP A 130 15.22 18.65 5.72
C ASP A 130 15.20 17.52 4.69
N LEU A 131 14.18 16.67 4.78
CA LEU A 131 13.79 15.72 3.74
C LEU A 131 12.48 16.22 3.13
N ILE A 132 12.52 16.63 1.87
CA ILE A 132 11.37 17.17 1.15
C ILE A 132 10.90 16.14 0.13
N ILE A 133 9.61 15.84 0.15
CA ILE A 133 8.95 14.86 -0.72
C ILE A 133 8.05 15.62 -1.69
N ASP A 134 8.23 15.40 -3.00
CA ASP A 134 7.34 15.88 -4.06
C ASP A 134 6.40 14.75 -4.49
N LEU A 135 5.12 14.90 -4.23
CA LEU A 135 4.07 13.94 -4.59
C LEU A 135 3.69 14.03 -6.08
N LYS A 136 4.25 14.98 -6.84
CA LYS A 136 3.96 15.31 -8.25
C LYS A 136 2.55 15.82 -8.50
N THR A 137 1.61 15.43 -7.69
CA THR A 137 0.20 15.85 -7.74
C THR A 137 -0.25 16.35 -6.39
N VAL A 138 -1.33 17.11 -6.35
CA VAL A 138 -2.03 17.49 -5.12
C VAL A 138 -2.87 16.30 -4.66
N ASN A 139 -2.70 15.92 -3.41
CA ASN A 139 -3.43 14.82 -2.78
C ASN A 139 -3.96 15.25 -1.42
N GLN A 140 -5.12 14.73 -1.04
CA GLN A 140 -5.56 14.81 0.35
C GLN A 140 -4.78 13.78 1.17
N LEU A 141 -3.95 14.27 2.09
CA LEU A 141 -3.02 13.43 2.86
C LEU A 141 -3.71 12.71 4.00
N ASP A 142 -3.44 11.41 4.14
CA ASP A 142 -3.89 10.60 5.28
C ASP A 142 -2.74 10.38 6.27
N LYS A 143 -1.66 9.76 5.82
CA LYS A 143 -0.49 9.41 6.63
C LYS A 143 0.73 9.16 5.76
N PHE A 144 1.88 9.01 6.39
CA PHE A 144 3.02 8.36 5.77
C PHE A 144 3.64 7.32 6.70
N HIS A 145 4.27 6.32 6.10
CA HIS A 145 5.10 5.34 6.77
C HIS A 145 6.57 5.62 6.46
N TYR A 146 7.39 5.67 7.48
CA TYR A 146 8.83 5.63 7.36
C TYR A 146 9.35 4.26 7.83
N LEU A 147 10.06 3.57 6.96
CA LEU A 147 10.69 2.29 7.25
C LEU A 147 12.16 2.53 7.56
N PRO A 148 12.58 2.49 8.84
CA PRO A 148 13.98 2.61 9.21
C PRO A 148 14.76 1.39 8.74
N ARG A 149 16.09 1.44 8.87
CA ARG A 149 16.93 0.25 8.73
C ARG A 149 16.47 -0.83 9.71
N ALA A 150 16.45 -2.09 9.28
CA ALA A 150 16.00 -3.21 10.11
C ALA A 150 16.82 -3.39 11.39
N ASP A 151 18.11 -2.99 11.36
CA ASP A 151 19.02 -3.04 12.51
C ASP A 151 18.94 -1.80 13.42
N ALA A 152 18.06 -0.85 13.13
CA ALA A 152 17.98 0.43 13.83
C ALA A 152 19.33 1.15 13.95
N GLY A 153 20.18 0.98 12.93
CA GLY A 153 21.54 1.49 12.88
C GLY A 153 21.61 3.00 12.64
N ASN A 154 22.83 3.46 12.30
CA ASN A 154 23.09 4.87 12.02
C ASN A 154 22.11 5.44 10.99
N GLY A 155 21.61 6.62 11.28
CA GLY A 155 20.69 7.37 10.45
C GLY A 155 19.21 7.09 10.73
N THR A 156 18.84 6.12 11.57
CA THR A 156 17.43 5.96 11.99
C THR A 156 16.91 7.28 12.53
N LEU A 157 15.82 7.79 11.90
CA LEU A 157 15.22 9.07 12.28
C LEU A 157 14.49 8.92 13.61
N LEU A 158 14.74 9.87 14.54
CA LEU A 158 14.22 9.79 15.90
C LEU A 158 13.26 10.93 16.24
N LYS A 159 13.58 12.17 15.87
CA LYS A 159 12.77 13.35 16.22
C LYS A 159 12.76 14.37 15.09
N GLY A 160 11.68 15.10 15.00
CA GLY A 160 11.53 16.19 14.08
C GLY A 160 10.11 16.72 14.00
N THR A 161 9.88 17.59 13.00
CA THR A 161 8.56 18.10 12.66
C THR A 161 8.20 17.74 11.24
N VAL A 162 6.91 17.68 10.97
CA VAL A 162 6.34 17.43 9.64
C VAL A 162 5.56 18.67 9.23
N SER A 163 5.82 19.16 8.01
CA SER A 163 5.07 20.24 7.38
C SER A 163 4.60 19.83 6.00
N TYR A 164 3.59 20.48 5.49
CA TYR A 164 3.08 20.30 4.13
C TYR A 164 2.98 21.63 3.38
N SER A 165 2.97 21.58 2.06
CA SER A 165 2.89 22.75 1.19
C SER A 165 2.25 22.41 -0.15
N MET A 166 1.67 23.45 -0.79
CA MET A 166 1.21 23.38 -2.18
C MET A 166 2.28 23.81 -3.17
N ASP A 167 3.19 24.71 -2.77
CA ASP A 167 4.10 25.46 -3.66
C ASP A 167 5.59 25.29 -3.30
N LYS A 168 5.91 24.52 -2.26
CA LYS A 168 7.27 24.31 -1.73
C LYS A 168 7.91 25.57 -1.10
N GLU A 169 7.17 26.66 -1.01
CA GLU A 169 7.60 27.94 -0.43
C GLU A 169 6.89 28.22 0.88
N ASN A 170 5.56 28.10 0.89
CA ASN A 170 4.71 28.34 2.04
C ASN A 170 4.41 27.03 2.76
N TRP A 171 4.94 26.86 3.96
CA TRP A 171 4.83 25.64 4.73
C TRP A 171 3.89 25.79 5.92
N THR A 172 3.02 24.79 6.12
CA THR A 172 2.18 24.66 7.31
C THR A 172 2.65 23.45 8.11
N GLU A 173 2.91 23.63 9.39
CA GLU A 173 3.28 22.53 10.27
C GLU A 173 2.08 21.64 10.56
N ALA A 174 2.24 20.33 10.34
CA ALA A 174 1.24 19.31 10.64
C ALA A 174 1.43 18.69 12.03
N GLY A 175 2.63 18.74 12.57
CA GLY A 175 2.95 18.22 13.88
C GLY A 175 4.40 17.77 14.04
N ALA A 176 4.70 17.19 15.20
CA ALA A 176 6.02 16.67 15.52
C ALA A 176 5.99 15.13 15.63
N PHE A 177 7.16 14.52 15.48
CA PHE A 177 7.36 13.11 15.74
C PHE A 177 8.50 12.87 16.71
N GLU A 178 8.34 11.86 17.54
CA GLU A 178 9.38 11.30 18.39
C GLU A 178 9.22 9.78 18.36
N TRP A 179 10.18 9.09 17.73
CA TRP A 179 10.10 7.67 17.47
C TRP A 179 11.14 6.89 18.26
N GLN A 180 10.78 5.66 18.64
CA GLN A 180 11.70 4.73 19.27
C GLN A 180 12.79 4.27 18.28
N ARG A 181 13.99 4.01 18.82
CA ARG A 181 15.07 3.43 18.05
C ARG A 181 14.89 1.92 17.93
N ASP A 182 14.19 1.51 16.89
CA ASP A 182 13.96 0.12 16.49
C ASP A 182 13.77 0.04 14.97
N GLY A 183 13.63 -1.17 14.43
CA GLY A 183 13.42 -1.41 12.99
C GLY A 183 11.95 -1.40 12.55
N ASP A 184 11.02 -1.09 13.45
CA ASP A 184 9.60 -1.10 13.18
C ASP A 184 9.17 0.10 12.32
N VAL A 185 8.12 -0.07 11.55
CA VAL A 185 7.51 0.99 10.73
C VAL A 185 7.06 2.14 11.62
N LYS A 186 7.46 3.35 11.26
CA LYS A 186 7.03 4.58 11.90
C LYS A 186 5.88 5.21 11.11
N VAL A 187 4.83 5.59 11.79
CA VAL A 187 3.63 6.16 11.18
C VAL A 187 3.45 7.60 11.67
N PHE A 188 3.27 8.52 10.73
CA PHE A 188 2.79 9.87 11.00
C PHE A 188 1.44 10.06 10.33
N THR A 189 0.43 10.50 11.08
CA THR A 189 -0.94 10.72 10.59
C THR A 189 -1.22 12.21 10.47
N PHE A 190 -1.74 12.63 9.32
CA PHE A 190 -2.22 13.99 9.08
C PHE A 190 -3.65 14.12 9.60
N THR A 191 -3.83 14.53 10.85
CA THR A 191 -5.16 14.62 11.50
C THR A 191 -6.13 15.52 10.76
N GLU A 192 -5.65 16.64 10.20
CA GLU A 192 -6.46 17.60 9.44
C GLU A 192 -6.69 17.19 7.98
N ARG A 193 -6.04 16.12 7.51
CA ARG A 193 -6.12 15.61 6.14
C ARG A 193 -5.99 16.70 5.07
N PRO A 194 -4.91 17.50 5.11
CA PRO A 194 -4.75 18.63 4.20
C PRO A 194 -4.56 18.19 2.75
N ASN A 195 -4.92 19.07 1.81
CA ASN A 195 -4.49 18.96 0.43
C ASN A 195 -3.07 19.50 0.31
N ALA A 196 -2.15 18.71 -0.27
CA ALA A 196 -0.78 19.13 -0.47
C ALA A 196 -0.13 18.40 -1.65
N ARG A 197 0.89 19.06 -2.22
CA ARG A 197 1.83 18.45 -3.17
C ARG A 197 3.15 18.09 -2.52
N TYR A 198 3.57 18.82 -1.49
CA TYR A 198 4.87 18.63 -0.85
C TYR A 198 4.71 18.31 0.63
N ILE A 199 5.60 17.44 1.11
CA ILE A 199 5.77 17.14 2.54
C ILE A 199 7.23 17.41 2.90
N LYS A 200 7.47 17.98 4.07
CA LYS A 200 8.80 18.21 4.61
C LYS A 200 8.92 17.60 5.99
N LEU A 201 9.92 16.76 6.18
CA LEU A 201 10.39 16.31 7.48
C LEU A 201 11.61 17.16 7.85
N ASN A 202 11.50 18.01 8.85
CA ASN A 202 12.65 18.65 9.48
C ASN A 202 13.14 17.73 10.60
N VAL A 203 14.21 17.00 10.34
CA VAL A 203 14.77 16.00 11.27
C VAL A 203 15.77 16.65 12.18
N THR A 204 15.50 16.62 13.48
CA THR A 204 16.34 17.24 14.52
C THR A 204 17.14 16.22 15.34
N ALA A 205 16.82 14.92 15.24
CA ALA A 205 17.62 13.84 15.81
C ALA A 205 17.58 12.59 14.94
N GLY A 206 18.72 11.98 14.74
CA GLY A 206 18.93 10.71 14.07
C GLY A 206 20.11 9.97 14.69
N VAL A 207 20.10 8.64 14.64
CA VAL A 207 21.14 7.81 15.23
C VAL A 207 22.50 8.15 14.62
N GLY A 208 23.48 8.46 15.44
CA GLY A 208 24.82 8.85 15.02
C GLY A 208 24.90 10.20 14.31
N ASN A 209 23.89 11.06 14.43
CA ASN A 209 23.72 12.32 13.69
C ASN A 209 23.66 12.17 12.18
N TYR A 210 23.10 11.07 11.70
CA TYR A 210 22.85 10.77 10.29
C TYR A 210 21.35 10.68 9.99
N GLY A 211 20.99 10.68 8.70
CA GLY A 211 19.71 10.26 8.18
C GLY A 211 19.86 9.00 7.34
N SER A 212 18.93 8.07 7.46
CA SER A 212 18.84 6.87 6.62
C SER A 212 17.41 6.33 6.59
N GLY A 213 17.13 5.40 5.72
CA GLY A 213 15.85 4.69 5.66
C GLY A 213 15.78 3.71 4.50
N ARG A 214 14.90 2.72 4.64
CA ARG A 214 14.62 1.74 3.57
C ARG A 214 13.60 2.28 2.58
N GLU A 215 12.51 2.86 3.11
CA GLU A 215 11.38 3.29 2.27
C GLU A 215 10.52 4.33 3.00
N ILE A 216 9.85 5.19 2.22
CA ILE A 216 8.76 6.04 2.69
C ILE A 216 7.56 5.83 1.77
N TYR A 217 6.43 5.43 2.36
CA TYR A 217 5.14 5.38 1.70
C TYR A 217 4.28 6.54 2.15
N VAL A 218 3.79 7.34 1.22
CA VAL A 218 2.82 8.40 1.51
C VAL A 218 1.46 7.94 1.02
N PHE A 219 0.45 8.01 1.90
CA PHE A 219 -0.90 7.56 1.63
C PHE A 219 -1.85 8.75 1.50
N LYS A 220 -2.67 8.72 0.47
CA LYS A 220 -3.81 9.63 0.34
C LYS A 220 -5.05 9.08 1.04
N VAL A 221 -5.97 9.96 1.38
CA VAL A 221 -7.28 9.57 1.93
C VAL A 221 -8.01 8.67 0.92
N PRO A 222 -8.50 7.49 1.33
CA PRO A 222 -9.22 6.59 0.45
C PRO A 222 -10.39 7.27 -0.28
N GLY A 223 -10.53 6.97 -1.57
CA GLY A 223 -11.62 7.50 -2.41
C GLY A 223 -11.42 8.93 -2.91
N THR A 224 -10.31 9.59 -2.56
CA THR A 224 -10.01 10.94 -3.07
C THR A 224 -9.21 10.89 -4.37
N ALA A 225 -9.45 11.87 -5.25
CA ALA A 225 -8.71 12.04 -6.48
C ALA A 225 -7.35 12.72 -6.22
N SER A 226 -6.42 12.55 -7.16
CA SER A 226 -5.17 13.31 -7.23
C SER A 226 -5.28 14.36 -8.35
N TYR A 227 -4.78 15.56 -8.14
CA TYR A 227 -4.90 16.67 -9.09
C TYR A 227 -3.53 17.20 -9.52
N LEU A 228 -3.42 17.65 -10.77
CA LEU A 228 -2.30 18.49 -11.18
C LEU A 228 -2.43 19.86 -10.51
N GLN A 229 -1.31 20.43 -10.10
CA GLN A 229 -1.29 21.78 -9.53
C GLN A 229 -1.67 22.79 -10.62
N GLY A 230 -2.73 23.57 -10.38
CA GLY A 230 -3.30 24.51 -11.35
C GLY A 230 -4.68 24.11 -11.87
N ASP A 231 -5.15 22.90 -11.59
CA ASP A 231 -6.47 22.40 -12.00
C ASP A 231 -7.56 22.62 -10.92
N ILE A 232 -7.26 23.42 -9.89
CA ILE A 232 -8.17 23.72 -8.77
C ILE A 232 -8.52 25.20 -8.77
#